data_cd340cf232a3ee51899979f1f75db1c8
#
_entry.id   cd340cf232a3ee51899979f1f75db1c8
#
_cell.length_a   1.000
_cell.length_b   1.000
_cell.length_c   1.000
_cell.angle_alpha   90.00
_cell.angle_beta   90.00
_cell.angle_gamma   90.00
#
_symmetry.space_group_name_H-M   'P 1'
#
loop_
_entity.id
_entity.type
_entity.pdbx_description
1 polymer ?
#
loop_
_entity_poly.entity_id
_entity_poly.type
_entity_poly.pdbx_seq_one_letter_code
_entity_poly.pdbx_strand_id
1 'polypeptide(L)'
;FRLCCYSRERLYCAVAERKWILLMFNRRKIAEVKKVIDVKFEVKEDFEADKEGCSARLMGGFKRASTGENRKMPVLEEINKISAYIKKLPRAPHPAIPAKEVWLSLWGAFLGVGFTALLAYIWKFPMLLGPFGASAVLIYGAYKAPLAQPRNVLLGHFLAACIGVTVHDFFGTAFWSIALGVALALVLMTVTYSIHPPAGATAYVAVQTGGLGVGYMYILNPVILGALILVVIGVVFNKLGKRDYPTHWW
;
A
#
# COMPACT_ATOMS: atom_id res chain seq x y z
N PHE A 1 17.87 0.46 -33.89
CA PHE A 1 17.58 -0.91 -33.39
C PHE A 1 17.40 -1.02 -31.86
N ARG A 2 17.71 0.02 -31.05
CA ARG A 2 17.52 -0.01 -29.58
C ARG A 2 16.22 0.64 -29.08
N LEU A 3 15.47 1.32 -29.92
CA LEU A 3 14.25 2.07 -29.54
C LEU A 3 12.96 1.24 -29.59
N CYS A 4 12.93 0.12 -30.32
CA CYS A 4 11.71 -0.70 -30.43
C CYS A 4 11.48 -1.66 -29.24
N CYS A 5 12.53 -2.09 -28.50
CA CYS A 5 12.35 -2.97 -27.34
C CYS A 5 11.87 -2.24 -26.08
N TYR A 6 12.16 -0.94 -25.96
CA TYR A 6 11.82 -0.16 -24.75
C TYR A 6 10.35 0.19 -24.59
N SER A 7 9.58 0.23 -25.70
CA SER A 7 8.15 0.56 -25.65
C SER A 7 7.24 -0.61 -25.26
N ARG A 8 7.72 -1.85 -25.45
CA ARG A 8 6.91 -3.05 -25.24
C ARG A 8 6.84 -3.47 -23.77
N GLU A 9 7.90 -3.28 -23.01
CA GLU A 9 7.90 -3.60 -21.57
C GLU A 9 7.03 -2.64 -20.75
N ARG A 10 6.98 -1.34 -21.09
CA ARG A 10 6.07 -0.39 -20.43
C ARG A 10 4.59 -0.69 -20.68
N LEU A 11 4.24 -1.20 -21.84
CA LEU A 11 2.85 -1.61 -22.12
C LEU A 11 2.45 -2.86 -21.31
N TYR A 12 3.36 -3.78 -21.11
CA TYR A 12 3.12 -4.98 -20.29
C TYR A 12 2.98 -4.66 -18.81
N CYS A 13 3.80 -3.77 -18.25
CA CYS A 13 3.65 -3.30 -16.86
C CYS A 13 2.36 -2.52 -16.65
N ALA A 14 2.03 -1.58 -17.51
CA ALA A 14 0.80 -0.77 -17.39
C ALA A 14 -0.49 -1.59 -17.55
N VAL A 15 -0.46 -2.65 -18.36
CA VAL A 15 -1.60 -3.57 -18.53
C VAL A 15 -1.69 -4.55 -17.35
N ALA A 16 -0.55 -4.94 -16.75
CA ALA A 16 -0.54 -5.78 -15.55
C ALA A 16 -1.07 -5.02 -14.34
N GLU A 17 -0.64 -3.78 -14.09
CA GLU A 17 -1.12 -2.97 -12.96
C GLU A 17 -2.63 -2.70 -13.01
N ARG A 18 -3.19 -2.37 -14.18
CA ARG A 18 -4.66 -2.19 -14.31
C ARG A 18 -5.45 -3.49 -14.12
N LYS A 19 -4.88 -4.65 -14.45
CA LYS A 19 -5.54 -5.95 -14.24
C LYS A 19 -5.60 -6.37 -12.78
N TRP A 20 -4.57 -6.05 -11.97
CA TRP A 20 -4.57 -6.35 -10.55
C TRP A 20 -5.67 -5.59 -9.79
N ILE A 21 -5.90 -4.32 -10.12
CA ILE A 21 -6.96 -3.50 -9.51
C ILE A 21 -8.35 -4.04 -9.87
N LEU A 22 -8.55 -4.54 -11.09
CA LEU A 22 -9.83 -5.11 -11.52
C LEU A 22 -10.10 -6.51 -10.97
N LEU A 23 -9.07 -7.28 -10.63
CA LEU A 23 -9.19 -8.62 -10.01
C LEU A 23 -9.60 -8.54 -8.53
N MET A 24 -9.25 -7.45 -7.83
CA MET A 24 -9.65 -7.26 -6.43
C MET A 24 -11.15 -7.01 -6.25
N PHE A 25 -11.87 -6.53 -7.26
CA PHE A 25 -13.25 -6.07 -7.13
C PHE A 25 -14.35 -6.96 -7.72
N ASN A 26 -14.05 -8.03 -8.51
CA ASN A 26 -15.15 -8.79 -9.11
C ASN A 26 -14.85 -10.27 -9.41
N ARG A 27 -15.46 -11.17 -8.63
CA ARG A 27 -15.36 -12.64 -8.81
C ARG A 27 -15.84 -13.17 -10.17
N ARG A 28 -16.72 -12.48 -10.87
CA ARG A 28 -17.22 -12.89 -12.22
C ARG A 28 -16.16 -12.72 -13.30
N LYS A 29 -15.18 -11.84 -13.12
CA LYS A 29 -14.13 -11.57 -14.11
C LYS A 29 -12.96 -12.56 -14.07
N ILE A 30 -12.83 -13.40 -13.03
CA ILE A 30 -11.79 -14.44 -12.99
C ILE A 30 -12.02 -15.48 -14.11
N ALA A 31 -13.28 -15.81 -14.40
CA ALA A 31 -13.63 -16.72 -15.49
C ALA A 31 -13.34 -16.11 -16.88
N GLU A 32 -13.56 -14.79 -17.05
CA GLU A 32 -13.23 -14.08 -18.30
C GLU A 32 -11.72 -13.94 -18.51
N VAL A 33 -10.94 -13.73 -17.44
CA VAL A 33 -9.47 -13.67 -17.52
C VAL A 33 -8.89 -15.01 -17.92
N LYS A 34 -9.47 -16.13 -17.44
CA LYS A 34 -9.09 -17.49 -17.86
C LYS A 34 -9.34 -17.67 -19.36
N LYS A 35 -10.52 -17.26 -19.86
CA LYS A 35 -10.88 -17.29 -21.27
C LYS A 35 -9.96 -16.41 -22.15
N VAL A 36 -9.52 -15.23 -21.64
CA VAL A 36 -8.62 -14.31 -22.34
C VAL A 36 -7.17 -14.81 -22.37
N ILE A 37 -6.75 -15.58 -21.36
CA ILE A 37 -5.44 -16.23 -21.34
C ILE A 37 -5.44 -17.39 -22.35
N ASP A 38 -6.47 -18.20 -22.36
CA ASP A 38 -6.62 -19.33 -23.30
C ASP A 38 -6.68 -18.83 -24.76
N VAL A 39 -7.46 -17.79 -25.06
CA VAL A 39 -7.55 -17.15 -26.39
C VAL A 39 -6.23 -16.49 -26.84
N LYS A 40 -5.41 -15.96 -25.92
CA LYS A 40 -4.10 -15.38 -26.30
C LYS A 40 -3.05 -16.43 -26.63
N PHE A 41 -3.20 -17.66 -26.18
CA PHE A 41 -2.34 -18.76 -26.61
C PHE A 41 -2.73 -19.29 -27.99
N GLU A 42 -4.01 -19.28 -28.37
CA GLU A 42 -4.47 -19.67 -29.72
C GLU A 42 -4.16 -18.60 -30.79
N VAL A 43 -4.30 -17.31 -30.49
CA VAL A 43 -4.03 -16.20 -31.45
C VAL A 43 -2.55 -16.07 -31.84
N LYS A 44 -1.63 -16.82 -31.21
CA LYS A 44 -0.24 -16.83 -31.61
C LYS A 44 0.10 -17.74 -32.80
N GLU A 45 -0.84 -18.57 -33.22
CA GLU A 45 -0.63 -19.46 -34.38
C GLU A 45 -0.98 -18.79 -35.73
N ASP A 46 -1.81 -17.72 -35.73
CA ASP A 46 -2.26 -17.10 -36.97
C ASP A 46 -1.47 -15.86 -37.43
N PHE A 47 -0.37 -15.51 -36.76
CA PHE A 47 0.41 -14.30 -37.08
C PHE A 47 1.77 -14.59 -37.75
N GLU A 48 1.84 -15.67 -38.53
CA GLU A 48 3.02 -16.05 -39.29
C GLU A 48 2.76 -16.11 -40.79
N ALA A 49 2.58 -14.94 -41.38
CA ALA A 49 2.82 -14.79 -42.81
C ALA A 49 3.32 -13.37 -43.05
N ASP A 50 4.55 -13.09 -42.76
CA ASP A 50 5.46 -12.20 -43.50
C ASP A 50 6.60 -11.74 -42.61
N LYS A 51 7.73 -12.38 -42.75
CA LYS A 51 9.09 -11.78 -42.69
C LYS A 51 10.16 -12.91 -42.60
N GLU A 52 10.61 -13.29 -43.75
CA GLU A 52 11.80 -14.10 -43.92
C GLU A 52 13.03 -13.46 -43.27
N GLY A 53 13.71 -14.23 -42.48
CA GLY A 53 15.11 -13.98 -42.19
C GLY A 53 15.64 -14.06 -40.78
N CYS A 54 14.81 -13.97 -39.70
CA CYS A 54 15.31 -13.93 -38.32
C CYS A 54 14.74 -15.00 -37.38
N SER A 55 13.80 -15.81 -37.84
CA SER A 55 12.95 -16.68 -37.02
C SER A 55 13.37 -18.14 -36.93
N ALA A 56 14.17 -18.63 -37.88
CA ALA A 56 14.42 -20.08 -38.03
C ALA A 56 15.25 -20.75 -36.91
N ARG A 57 16.01 -19.98 -36.11
CA ARG A 57 16.81 -20.55 -35.01
C ARG A 57 16.14 -20.60 -33.66
N LEU A 58 15.10 -19.78 -33.45
CA LEU A 58 14.31 -19.79 -32.21
C LEU A 58 13.16 -20.80 -32.27
N MET A 59 12.66 -21.13 -33.48
CA MET A 59 11.53 -22.04 -33.67
C MET A 59 11.89 -23.53 -33.55
N GLY A 60 13.15 -23.91 -33.80
CA GLY A 60 13.61 -25.29 -33.63
C GLY A 60 13.60 -25.82 -32.21
N GLY A 61 13.68 -24.91 -31.22
CA GLY A 61 13.63 -25.25 -29.80
C GLY A 61 12.16 -25.39 -29.27
N PHE A 62 11.20 -24.73 -29.89
CA PHE A 62 9.83 -24.69 -29.40
C PHE A 62 8.94 -25.82 -29.94
N LYS A 63 9.21 -26.32 -31.15
CA LYS A 63 8.48 -27.47 -31.76
C LYS A 63 8.72 -28.80 -31.07
N ARG A 64 9.80 -28.94 -30.28
CA ARG A 64 10.10 -30.18 -29.55
C ARG A 64 9.39 -30.30 -28.20
N ALA A 65 8.73 -29.23 -27.73
CA ALA A 65 7.99 -29.22 -26.47
C ALA A 65 6.50 -29.54 -26.61
N SER A 66 5.96 -29.67 -27.84
CA SER A 66 4.52 -29.87 -28.07
C SER A 66 4.13 -31.34 -28.30
N THR A 67 5.06 -32.30 -28.20
CA THR A 67 4.73 -33.71 -28.25
C THR A 67 4.44 -34.27 -26.85
N GLY A 68 3.17 -34.23 -26.47
CA GLY A 68 2.52 -35.31 -25.75
C GLY A 68 3.00 -35.66 -24.35
N GLU A 69 3.36 -34.69 -23.49
CA GLU A 69 3.40 -34.97 -22.07
C GLU A 69 2.60 -33.89 -21.34
N ASN A 70 1.45 -34.32 -20.83
CA ASN A 70 0.53 -33.52 -19.99
C ASN A 70 1.21 -33.20 -18.66
N ARG A 71 2.35 -32.48 -18.70
CA ARG A 71 2.99 -31.92 -17.51
C ARG A 71 2.05 -30.87 -16.98
N LYS A 72 1.13 -31.28 -16.10
CA LYS A 72 0.40 -30.35 -15.22
C LYS A 72 1.44 -29.41 -14.63
N MET A 73 1.46 -28.14 -15.06
CA MET A 73 2.41 -27.18 -14.53
C MET A 73 2.19 -27.09 -13.03
N PRO A 74 3.18 -27.39 -12.17
CA PRO A 74 2.99 -27.43 -10.72
C PRO A 74 2.45 -26.11 -10.18
N VAL A 75 2.75 -25.01 -10.86
CA VAL A 75 2.22 -23.67 -10.54
C VAL A 75 0.70 -23.57 -10.68
N LEU A 76 0.10 -24.21 -11.69
CA LEU A 76 -1.37 -24.21 -11.88
C LEU A 76 -2.08 -25.02 -10.80
N GLU A 77 -1.47 -26.10 -10.34
CA GLU A 77 -2.02 -26.90 -9.25
C GLU A 77 -1.98 -26.10 -7.92
N GLU A 78 -0.91 -25.39 -7.62
CA GLU A 78 -0.82 -24.49 -6.46
C GLU A 78 -1.81 -23.34 -6.55
N ILE A 79 -1.97 -22.70 -7.70
CA ILE A 79 -2.97 -21.65 -7.92
C ILE A 79 -4.39 -22.20 -7.69
N ASN A 80 -4.68 -23.41 -8.13
CA ASN A 80 -5.98 -24.04 -7.91
C ASN A 80 -6.22 -24.39 -6.43
N LYS A 81 -5.19 -24.83 -5.69
CA LYS A 81 -5.26 -25.04 -4.23
C LYS A 81 -5.54 -23.74 -3.50
N ILE A 82 -4.81 -22.67 -3.84
CA ILE A 82 -5.02 -21.33 -3.27
C ILE A 82 -6.43 -20.83 -3.58
N SER A 83 -6.90 -20.98 -4.83
CA SER A 83 -8.25 -20.58 -5.23
C SER A 83 -9.33 -21.36 -4.46
N ALA A 84 -9.14 -22.69 -4.28
CA ALA A 84 -10.03 -23.52 -3.50
C ALA A 84 -10.06 -23.13 -2.02
N TYR A 85 -8.89 -22.78 -1.45
CA TYR A 85 -8.76 -22.27 -0.08
C TYR A 85 -9.52 -20.95 0.08
N ILE A 86 -9.29 -19.97 -0.82
CA ILE A 86 -9.96 -18.66 -0.78
C ILE A 86 -11.50 -18.82 -0.89
N LYS A 87 -11.99 -19.77 -1.68
CA LYS A 87 -13.44 -20.04 -1.82
C LYS A 87 -14.06 -20.59 -0.52
N LYS A 88 -13.27 -21.27 0.31
CA LYS A 88 -13.72 -21.85 1.60
C LYS A 88 -13.69 -20.81 2.74
N LEU A 89 -13.01 -19.67 2.57
CA LEU A 89 -12.96 -18.66 3.61
C LEU A 89 -14.36 -18.09 3.88
N PRO A 90 -14.77 -17.99 5.15
CA PRO A 90 -16.03 -17.38 5.49
C PRO A 90 -16.04 -15.92 5.02
N ARG A 91 -17.18 -15.46 4.53
CA ARG A 91 -17.35 -14.04 4.20
C ARG A 91 -17.39 -13.24 5.50
N ALA A 92 -16.59 -12.18 5.59
CA ALA A 92 -16.70 -11.26 6.71
C ALA A 92 -18.13 -10.66 6.74
N PRO A 93 -18.76 -10.57 7.90
CA PRO A 93 -20.03 -9.87 8.04
C PRO A 93 -19.82 -8.40 7.69
N HIS A 94 -20.66 -7.87 6.81
CA HIS A 94 -20.68 -6.45 6.46
C HIS A 94 -21.96 -5.84 7.02
N PRO A 95 -21.96 -5.36 8.29
CA PRO A 95 -23.12 -4.66 8.83
C PRO A 95 -23.38 -3.38 8.02
N ALA A 96 -24.65 -3.00 7.91
CA ALA A 96 -25.01 -1.74 7.28
C ALA A 96 -24.39 -0.57 8.04
N ILE A 97 -23.65 0.29 7.34
CA ILE A 97 -23.03 1.48 7.94
C ILE A 97 -24.06 2.62 7.88
N PRO A 98 -24.45 3.23 9.02
CA PRO A 98 -25.34 4.36 9.02
C PRO A 98 -24.77 5.53 8.21
N ALA A 99 -25.60 6.22 7.43
CA ALA A 99 -25.17 7.37 6.62
C ALA A 99 -24.48 8.45 7.48
N LYS A 100 -24.93 8.65 8.73
CA LYS A 100 -24.27 9.54 9.69
C LYS A 100 -22.79 9.22 9.88
N GLU A 101 -22.43 7.93 10.01
CA GLU A 101 -21.06 7.51 10.19
C GLU A 101 -20.19 7.82 8.95
N VAL A 102 -20.76 7.66 7.76
CA VAL A 102 -20.07 7.99 6.50
C VAL A 102 -19.79 9.49 6.41
N TRP A 103 -20.79 10.33 6.72
CA TRP A 103 -20.64 11.79 6.70
C TRP A 103 -19.64 12.29 7.75
N LEU A 104 -19.67 11.73 8.96
CA LEU A 104 -18.70 12.07 10.00
C LEU A 104 -17.27 11.68 9.59
N SER A 105 -17.08 10.53 8.97
CA SER A 105 -15.76 10.11 8.48
C SER A 105 -15.27 11.02 7.35
N LEU A 106 -16.13 11.38 6.41
CA LEU A 106 -15.82 12.29 5.31
C LEU A 106 -15.35 13.66 5.84
N TRP A 107 -16.17 14.30 6.64
CA TRP A 107 -15.85 15.65 7.13
C TRP A 107 -14.72 15.66 8.13
N GLY A 108 -14.61 14.64 8.98
CA GLY A 108 -13.49 14.49 9.90
C GLY A 108 -12.15 14.36 9.16
N ALA A 109 -12.07 13.49 8.17
CA ALA A 109 -10.87 13.33 7.34
C ALA A 109 -10.58 14.60 6.53
N PHE A 110 -11.59 15.21 5.92
CA PHE A 110 -11.44 16.45 5.14
C PHE A 110 -10.88 17.59 6.01
N LEU A 111 -11.44 17.81 7.21
CA LEU A 111 -10.97 18.86 8.10
C LEU A 111 -9.59 18.55 8.68
N GLY A 112 -9.35 17.31 9.13
CA GLY A 112 -8.06 16.93 9.72
C GLY A 112 -6.91 17.00 8.73
N VAL A 113 -7.05 16.37 7.57
CA VAL A 113 -6.02 16.41 6.53
C VAL A 113 -5.96 17.79 5.88
N GLY A 114 -7.11 18.44 5.66
CA GLY A 114 -7.19 19.77 5.09
C GLY A 114 -6.49 20.82 5.94
N PHE A 115 -6.63 20.77 7.27
CA PHE A 115 -5.94 21.68 8.18
C PHE A 115 -4.43 21.47 8.17
N THR A 116 -3.96 20.20 8.18
CA THR A 116 -2.52 19.91 8.04
C THR A 116 -1.97 20.38 6.70
N ALA A 117 -2.75 20.22 5.62
CA ALA A 117 -2.39 20.70 4.28
C ALA A 117 -2.34 22.23 4.22
N LEU A 118 -3.29 22.91 4.86
CA LEU A 118 -3.33 24.37 4.94
C LEU A 118 -2.09 24.92 5.67
N LEU A 119 -1.72 24.31 6.81
CA LEU A 119 -0.51 24.70 7.53
C LEU A 119 0.75 24.45 6.71
N ALA A 120 0.83 23.33 5.99
CA ALA A 120 1.92 23.04 5.07
C ALA A 120 2.04 24.12 3.98
N TYR A 121 0.90 24.56 3.44
CA TYR A 121 0.86 25.63 2.43
C TYR A 121 1.31 26.99 2.98
N ILE A 122 0.79 27.37 4.17
CA ILE A 122 1.11 28.68 4.80
C ILE A 122 2.58 28.74 5.22
N TRP A 123 3.08 27.69 5.86
CA TRP A 123 4.45 27.67 6.40
C TRP A 123 5.49 27.23 5.38
N LYS A 124 5.06 26.83 4.16
CA LYS A 124 5.94 26.32 3.10
C LYS A 124 6.85 25.18 3.56
N PHE A 125 6.38 24.41 4.52
CA PHE A 125 7.08 23.28 5.10
C PHE A 125 6.30 21.98 4.78
N PRO A 126 6.98 20.86 4.46
CA PRO A 126 6.32 19.63 4.06
C PRO A 126 5.64 18.91 5.23
N MET A 127 4.60 19.53 5.82
CA MET A 127 3.81 18.94 6.91
C MET A 127 2.83 17.87 6.42
N LEU A 128 2.49 17.87 5.15
CA LEU A 128 1.57 16.90 4.58
C LEU A 128 2.34 15.63 4.17
N LEU A 129 2.46 14.70 5.09
CA LEU A 129 3.11 13.42 4.86
C LEU A 129 2.06 12.37 4.44
N GLY A 130 2.43 11.48 3.50
CA GLY A 130 1.59 10.33 3.11
C GLY A 130 1.08 9.50 4.30
N PRO A 131 1.91 9.19 5.32
CA PRO A 131 1.48 8.54 6.56
C PRO A 131 0.26 9.17 7.23
N PHE A 132 0.10 10.50 7.17
CA PHE A 132 -1.02 11.19 7.81
C PHE A 132 -2.37 10.92 7.14
N GLY A 133 -2.37 10.69 5.82
CA GLY A 133 -3.57 10.22 5.13
C GLY A 133 -4.06 8.88 5.68
N ALA A 134 -3.15 7.93 5.90
CA ALA A 134 -3.48 6.64 6.50
C ALA A 134 -3.91 6.78 7.98
N SER A 135 -3.26 7.66 8.76
CA SER A 135 -3.67 7.99 10.14
C SER A 135 -5.07 8.59 10.19
N ALA A 136 -5.40 9.48 9.25
CA ALA A 136 -6.74 10.06 9.16
C ALA A 136 -7.81 9.00 8.89
N VAL A 137 -7.55 8.01 8.02
CA VAL A 137 -8.47 6.89 7.78
C VAL A 137 -8.74 6.11 9.08
N LEU A 138 -7.73 5.89 9.91
CA LEU A 138 -7.90 5.22 11.21
C LEU A 138 -8.66 6.09 12.21
N ILE A 139 -8.25 7.35 12.40
CA ILE A 139 -8.84 8.25 13.41
C ILE A 139 -10.30 8.58 13.10
N TYR A 140 -10.64 8.78 11.82
CA TYR A 140 -11.98 9.23 11.42
C TYR A 140 -12.86 8.09 10.89
N GLY A 141 -12.27 7.03 10.35
CA GLY A 141 -13.01 5.89 9.79
C GLY A 141 -13.08 4.68 10.72
N ALA A 142 -11.98 4.33 11.38
CA ALA A 142 -11.86 3.19 12.28
C ALA A 142 -11.58 3.62 13.72
N TYR A 143 -12.24 4.66 14.20
CA TYR A 143 -11.96 5.36 15.46
C TYR A 143 -12.03 4.47 16.72
N LYS A 144 -12.76 3.35 16.69
CA LYS A 144 -12.80 2.36 17.79
C LYS A 144 -11.60 1.42 17.81
N ALA A 145 -10.81 1.36 16.74
CA ALA A 145 -9.68 0.46 16.67
C ALA A 145 -8.60 0.87 17.69
N PRO A 146 -7.98 -0.07 18.41
CA PRO A 146 -6.85 0.23 19.31
C PRO A 146 -5.73 0.96 18.60
N LEU A 147 -5.48 0.63 17.34
CA LEU A 147 -4.44 1.23 16.49
C LEU A 147 -4.70 2.71 16.13
N ALA A 148 -5.94 3.20 16.32
CA ALA A 148 -6.35 4.57 16.06
C ALA A 148 -6.28 5.48 17.29
N GLN A 149 -6.00 4.93 18.48
CA GLN A 149 -6.03 5.70 19.72
C GLN A 149 -4.87 6.69 19.81
N PRO A 150 -5.02 7.83 20.51
CA PRO A 150 -4.03 8.91 20.56
C PRO A 150 -2.62 8.43 20.94
N ARG A 151 -2.50 7.55 21.93
CA ARG A 151 -1.24 6.96 22.33
C ARG A 151 -0.53 6.27 21.16
N ASN A 152 -1.25 5.41 20.45
CA ASN A 152 -0.68 4.64 19.34
C ASN A 152 -0.28 5.57 18.19
N VAL A 153 -1.10 6.57 17.89
CA VAL A 153 -0.80 7.55 16.85
C VAL A 153 0.46 8.36 17.19
N LEU A 154 0.47 9.00 18.35
CA LEU A 154 1.57 9.92 18.73
C LEU A 154 2.87 9.14 18.99
N LEU A 155 2.82 8.12 19.85
CA LEU A 155 4.02 7.34 20.19
C LEU A 155 4.53 6.53 19.00
N GLY A 156 3.62 5.93 18.22
CA GLY A 156 3.99 5.19 17.02
C GLY A 156 4.74 6.05 16.02
N HIS A 157 4.22 7.23 15.68
CA HIS A 157 4.89 8.17 14.78
C HIS A 157 6.22 8.69 15.35
N PHE A 158 6.26 8.97 16.65
CA PHE A 158 7.49 9.40 17.33
C PHE A 158 8.60 8.35 17.20
N LEU A 159 8.33 7.12 17.62
CA LEU A 159 9.30 6.02 17.57
C LEU A 159 9.77 5.75 16.14
N ALA A 160 8.83 5.75 15.20
CA ALA A 160 9.13 5.52 13.80
C ALA A 160 10.02 6.61 13.20
N ALA A 161 9.77 7.87 13.55
CA ALA A 161 10.60 8.97 13.09
C ALA A 161 12.01 8.92 13.70
N CYS A 162 12.13 8.67 15.02
CA CYS A 162 13.41 8.51 15.69
C CYS A 162 14.26 7.41 15.03
N ILE A 163 13.69 6.22 14.88
CA ILE A 163 14.40 5.10 14.25
C ILE A 163 14.75 5.40 12.80
N GLY A 164 13.82 5.95 12.03
CA GLY A 164 14.04 6.20 10.61
C GLY A 164 15.18 7.19 10.37
N VAL A 165 15.21 8.32 11.10
CA VAL A 165 16.30 9.30 11.01
C VAL A 165 17.62 8.69 11.46
N THR A 166 17.64 8.00 12.61
CA THR A 166 18.84 7.33 13.12
C THR A 166 19.40 6.32 12.13
N VAL A 167 18.57 5.47 11.55
CA VAL A 167 19.00 4.49 10.54
C VAL A 167 19.55 5.18 9.29
N HIS A 168 18.94 6.30 8.87
CA HIS A 168 19.47 7.09 7.78
C HIS A 168 20.85 7.63 8.10
N ASP A 169 21.05 8.23 9.27
CA ASP A 169 22.31 8.86 9.66
C ASP A 169 23.47 7.86 9.72
N PHE A 170 23.21 6.63 10.17
CA PHE A 170 24.26 5.59 10.25
C PHE A 170 24.49 4.84 8.93
N PHE A 171 23.45 4.62 8.14
CA PHE A 171 23.51 3.69 7.00
C PHE A 171 23.13 4.31 5.66
N GLY A 172 22.67 5.60 5.67
CA GLY A 172 22.21 6.27 4.46
C GLY A 172 20.96 5.63 3.87
N THR A 173 20.69 5.95 2.60
CA THR A 173 19.52 5.45 1.86
C THR A 173 19.91 4.26 0.99
N ALA A 174 19.59 3.05 1.43
CA ALA A 174 19.76 1.81 0.69
C ALA A 174 18.50 0.94 0.86
N PHE A 175 18.26 -0.03 -0.03
CA PHE A 175 17.07 -0.88 0.07
C PHE A 175 16.98 -1.63 1.40
N TRP A 176 18.11 -2.11 1.92
CA TRP A 176 18.18 -2.83 3.18
C TRP A 176 18.07 -1.91 4.40
N SER A 177 18.58 -0.66 4.34
CA SER A 177 18.43 0.31 5.44
C SER A 177 16.99 0.76 5.60
N ILE A 178 16.25 0.93 4.50
CA ILE A 178 14.81 1.19 4.52
C ILE A 178 14.08 0.03 5.21
N ALA A 179 14.36 -1.21 4.81
CA ALA A 179 13.77 -2.39 5.42
C ALA A 179 14.09 -2.49 6.92
N LEU A 180 15.35 -2.23 7.29
CA LEU A 180 15.82 -2.22 8.68
C LEU A 180 15.08 -1.16 9.51
N GLY A 181 14.96 0.06 9.01
CA GLY A 181 14.27 1.16 9.70
C GLY A 181 12.81 0.85 9.99
N VAL A 182 12.09 0.31 9.00
CA VAL A 182 10.68 -0.09 9.18
C VAL A 182 10.57 -1.27 10.17
N ALA A 183 11.46 -2.26 10.07
CA ALA A 183 11.46 -3.41 10.97
C ALA A 183 11.74 -3.04 12.42
N LEU A 184 12.75 -2.19 12.67
CA LEU A 184 13.08 -1.70 14.01
C LEU A 184 11.96 -0.84 14.60
N ALA A 185 11.34 0.03 13.78
CA ALA A 185 10.19 0.81 14.21
C ALA A 185 9.02 -0.10 14.62
N LEU A 186 8.74 -1.16 13.85
CA LEU A 186 7.70 -2.14 14.19
C LEU A 186 8.02 -2.85 15.53
N VAL A 187 9.27 -3.28 15.72
CA VAL A 187 9.69 -3.92 16.99
C VAL A 187 9.46 -3.00 18.17
N LEU A 188 9.91 -1.73 18.09
CA LEU A 188 9.70 -0.78 19.19
C LEU A 188 8.21 -0.48 19.44
N MET A 189 7.42 -0.29 18.39
CA MET A 189 5.98 -0.11 18.53
C MET A 189 5.30 -1.33 19.16
N THR A 190 5.79 -2.55 18.86
CA THR A 190 5.27 -3.79 19.46
C THR A 190 5.60 -3.87 20.95
N VAL A 191 6.85 -3.66 21.32
CA VAL A 191 7.31 -3.70 22.72
C VAL A 191 6.64 -2.63 23.58
N THR A 192 6.39 -1.45 23.01
CA THR A 192 5.74 -0.33 23.72
C THR A 192 4.21 -0.38 23.64
N TYR A 193 3.62 -1.40 23.03
CA TYR A 193 2.16 -1.52 22.81
C TYR A 193 1.57 -0.30 22.10
N SER A 194 2.32 0.32 21.18
CA SER A 194 1.92 1.52 20.45
C SER A 194 1.84 1.31 18.94
N ILE A 195 1.47 0.10 18.53
CA ILE A 195 1.38 -0.23 17.10
C ILE A 195 0.41 0.73 16.40
N HIS A 196 0.96 1.45 15.42
CA HIS A 196 0.21 2.33 14.52
C HIS A 196 0.71 2.12 13.09
N PRO A 197 -0.02 1.38 12.23
CA PRO A 197 0.47 0.99 10.92
C PRO A 197 0.97 2.16 10.05
N PRO A 198 0.31 3.35 10.03
CA PRO A 198 0.82 4.50 9.29
C PRO A 198 2.21 4.96 9.73
N ALA A 199 2.60 4.71 10.98
CA ALA A 199 3.93 5.06 11.48
C ALA A 199 5.06 4.27 10.79
N GLY A 200 4.78 3.06 10.31
CA GLY A 200 5.72 2.32 9.46
C GLY A 200 6.11 3.10 8.19
N ALA A 201 5.15 3.78 7.58
CA ALA A 201 5.43 4.66 6.46
C ALA A 201 6.20 5.93 6.87
N THR A 202 6.06 6.40 8.12
CA THR A 202 6.89 7.50 8.65
C THR A 202 8.35 7.10 8.76
N ALA A 203 8.65 5.88 9.27
CA ALA A 203 10.01 5.35 9.29
C ALA A 203 10.58 5.22 7.87
N TYR A 204 9.79 4.68 6.93
CA TYR A 204 10.17 4.58 5.53
C TYR A 204 10.59 5.94 4.95
N VAL A 205 9.75 6.97 5.09
CA VAL A 205 10.05 8.32 4.61
C VAL A 205 11.30 8.88 5.29
N ALA A 206 11.44 8.71 6.61
CA ALA A 206 12.59 9.19 7.35
C ALA A 206 13.90 8.59 6.84
N VAL A 207 13.96 7.27 6.62
CA VAL A 207 15.16 6.62 6.06
C VAL A 207 15.40 7.07 4.62
N GLN A 208 14.36 7.13 3.81
CA GLN A 208 14.51 7.45 2.39
C GLN A 208 15.00 8.87 2.14
N THR A 209 14.61 9.81 2.98
CA THR A 209 14.83 11.25 2.75
C THR A 209 15.78 11.90 3.75
N GLY A 210 16.34 11.18 4.71
CA GLY A 210 17.09 11.79 5.82
C GLY A 210 16.21 12.71 6.65
N GLY A 211 14.98 12.29 6.94
CA GLY A 211 14.00 13.14 7.62
C GLY A 211 13.68 14.40 6.81
N LEU A 212 13.45 14.26 5.48
CA LEU A 212 13.21 15.39 4.56
C LEU A 212 14.38 16.38 4.48
N GLY A 213 15.60 15.92 4.75
CA GLY A 213 16.81 16.75 4.75
C GLY A 213 16.96 17.65 5.97
N VAL A 214 16.08 17.52 6.99
CA VAL A 214 16.14 18.31 8.24
C VAL A 214 16.61 17.49 9.44
N GLY A 215 17.01 16.24 9.22
CA GLY A 215 17.52 15.34 10.26
C GLY A 215 16.50 15.15 11.40
N TYR A 216 16.96 15.23 12.64
CA TYR A 216 16.12 14.99 13.84
C TYR A 216 15.00 16.02 14.05
N MET A 217 15.06 17.21 13.40
CA MET A 217 13.93 18.14 13.42
C MET A 217 12.68 17.56 12.76
N TYR A 218 12.83 16.57 11.86
CA TYR A 218 11.74 15.82 11.28
C TYR A 218 10.81 15.20 12.35
N ILE A 219 11.35 14.78 13.49
CA ILE A 219 10.59 14.16 14.58
C ILE A 219 9.57 15.17 15.14
N LEU A 220 10.00 16.38 15.41
CA LEU A 220 9.13 17.42 15.98
C LEU A 220 8.23 18.02 14.92
N ASN A 221 8.82 18.44 13.83
CA ASN A 221 8.13 19.04 12.69
C ASN A 221 8.68 18.41 11.39
N PRO A 222 7.88 17.67 10.61
CA PRO A 222 6.39 17.65 10.62
C PRO A 222 5.73 16.54 11.46
N VAL A 223 6.47 15.53 11.99
CA VAL A 223 5.86 14.28 12.41
C VAL A 223 4.96 14.44 13.64
N ILE A 224 5.50 14.88 14.77
CA ILE A 224 4.71 15.01 16.01
C ILE A 224 3.69 16.12 15.89
N LEU A 225 4.04 17.25 15.32
CA LEU A 225 3.10 18.35 15.14
C LEU A 225 1.91 17.94 14.24
N GLY A 226 2.16 17.28 13.11
CA GLY A 226 1.10 16.81 12.24
C GLY A 226 0.24 15.71 12.87
N ALA A 227 0.84 14.75 13.55
CA ALA A 227 0.12 13.72 14.29
C ALA A 227 -0.76 14.31 15.41
N LEU A 228 -0.23 15.29 16.14
CA LEU A 228 -0.97 15.99 17.21
C LEU A 228 -2.19 16.72 16.64
N ILE A 229 -2.03 17.43 15.54
CA ILE A 229 -3.13 18.13 14.87
C ILE A 229 -4.22 17.14 14.48
N LEU A 230 -3.87 16.01 13.85
CA LEU A 230 -4.84 14.98 13.48
C LEU A 230 -5.58 14.42 14.69
N VAL A 231 -4.87 14.16 15.79
CA VAL A 231 -5.46 13.64 17.03
C VAL A 231 -6.40 14.68 17.66
N VAL A 232 -5.97 15.94 17.80
CA VAL A 232 -6.79 17.00 18.40
C VAL A 232 -8.07 17.22 17.61
N ILE A 233 -7.98 17.39 16.30
CA ILE A 233 -9.16 17.51 15.43
C ILE A 233 -10.00 16.23 15.53
N GLY A 234 -9.35 15.04 15.59
CA GLY A 234 -10.02 13.76 15.75
C GLY A 234 -10.84 13.67 17.04
N VAL A 235 -10.26 14.09 18.16
CA VAL A 235 -10.97 14.13 19.46
C VAL A 235 -12.18 15.06 19.40
N VAL A 236 -11.97 16.30 18.94
CA VAL A 236 -13.04 17.31 18.86
C VAL A 236 -14.16 16.83 17.93
N PHE A 237 -13.79 16.40 16.72
CA PHE A 237 -14.77 16.06 15.70
C PHE A 237 -15.57 14.79 16.03
N ASN A 238 -14.91 13.76 16.55
CA ASN A 238 -15.58 12.53 16.97
C ASN A 238 -16.52 12.80 18.16
N LYS A 239 -16.12 13.64 19.13
CA LYS A 239 -17.01 14.06 20.24
C LYS A 239 -18.23 14.81 19.76
N LEU A 240 -18.09 15.77 18.84
CA LEU A 240 -19.21 16.47 18.22
C LEU A 240 -20.17 15.49 17.51
N GLY A 241 -19.62 14.43 16.90
CA GLY A 241 -20.38 13.36 16.29
C GLY A 241 -21.03 12.37 17.27
N LYS A 242 -20.81 12.53 18.58
CA LYS A 242 -21.22 11.59 19.64
C LYS A 242 -20.60 10.19 19.44
N ARG A 243 -19.37 10.14 18.98
CA ARG A 243 -18.56 8.92 18.89
C ARG A 243 -17.65 8.80 20.12
N ASP A 244 -17.47 7.58 20.61
CA ASP A 244 -16.55 7.29 21.72
C ASP A 244 -15.12 7.26 21.20
N TYR A 245 -14.49 8.43 21.14
CA TYR A 245 -13.10 8.61 20.80
C TYR A 245 -12.51 9.77 21.61
N PRO A 246 -11.35 9.58 22.24
CA PRO A 246 -10.64 8.31 22.37
C PRO A 246 -11.35 7.34 23.31
N THR A 247 -11.21 6.03 23.06
CA THR A 247 -11.73 5.00 23.98
C THR A 247 -10.79 4.80 25.17
N HIS A 248 -9.49 5.09 24.99
CA HIS A 248 -8.47 5.08 26.04
C HIS A 248 -7.29 5.97 25.60
N TRP A 249 -6.59 6.52 26.58
CA TRP A 249 -5.40 7.34 26.36
C TRP A 249 -4.10 6.55 26.52
N TRP A 250 -4.08 5.58 27.44
CA TRP A 250 -2.94 4.74 27.83
C TRP A 250 -3.33 3.27 27.92
#